data_45723e7c82485f40183ba1e17367842c
#
_entry.id   45723e7c82485f40183ba1e17367842c
#
_cell.length_a   1.000
_cell.length_b   1.000
_cell.length_c   1.000
_cell.angle_alpha   90.00
_cell.angle_beta   90.00
_cell.angle_gamma   90.00
#
_symmetry.space_group_name_H-M   'P 1'
#
loop_
_entity.id
_entity.type
_entity.pdbx_description
1 polymer ?
#
loop_
_entity_poly.entity_id
_entity_poly.type
_entity_poly.pdbx_seq_one_letter_code
_entity_poly.pdbx_strand_id
1 'polypeptide(L)'
;TEPVAYYEYALETARLAHAEGLFVAVVTAGYINPKPLEKLMEYTDAFSVTLKGYTDAFYRDVVGCPLESVWERIVELARSDCWLEVVNLVVPTLNDEDKGFRSIARSLAKVDPRIPLHFLRFAPAFKLKNLPPTPRERLEAAHRIATEEGLQYVYLANLPGHESAHTRCPSCGELLIERVGFKVLQNRVKWGHCPACDTVIPGFNL
;
A
#
# COMPACT_ATOMS: atom_id res chain seq x y z
N THR A 1 14.91 0.50 5.86
CA THR A 1 15.84 -0.39 5.14
C THR A 1 15.07 -1.17 4.11
N GLU A 2 15.59 -1.32 2.89
CA GLU A 2 14.97 -2.07 1.81
C GLU A 2 15.39 -3.56 1.90
N PRO A 3 14.46 -4.50 2.17
CA PRO A 3 14.81 -5.90 2.36
C PRO A 3 15.39 -6.54 1.09
N VAL A 4 14.98 -6.09 -0.09
CA VAL A 4 15.46 -6.62 -1.37
C VAL A 4 16.94 -6.29 -1.61
N ALA A 5 17.47 -5.24 -0.98
CA ALA A 5 18.91 -4.95 -1.01
C ALA A 5 19.77 -5.99 -0.25
N TYR A 6 19.14 -6.80 0.60
CA TYR A 6 19.74 -7.89 1.37
C TYR A 6 18.93 -9.16 1.15
N TYR A 7 18.67 -9.47 -0.11
CA TYR A 7 17.68 -10.47 -0.54
C TYR A 7 17.88 -11.84 0.13
N GLU A 8 19.11 -12.38 0.12
CA GLU A 8 19.40 -13.70 0.67
C GLU A 8 19.12 -13.75 2.18
N TYR A 9 19.44 -12.66 2.88
CA TYR A 9 19.16 -12.53 4.31
C TYR A 9 17.64 -12.43 4.57
N ALA A 10 16.94 -11.64 3.75
CA ALA A 10 15.47 -11.49 3.87
C ALA A 10 14.75 -12.80 3.58
N LEU A 11 15.18 -13.53 2.52
CA LEU A 11 14.62 -14.83 2.16
C LEU A 11 14.83 -15.87 3.27
N GLU A 12 16.04 -15.97 3.81
CA GLU A 12 16.32 -16.94 4.86
C GLU A 12 15.59 -16.60 6.16
N THR A 13 15.46 -15.30 6.48
CA THR A 13 14.66 -14.84 7.62
C THR A 13 13.18 -15.21 7.45
N ALA A 14 12.62 -14.98 6.26
CA ALA A 14 11.23 -15.34 5.94
C ALA A 14 11.02 -16.85 6.07
N ARG A 15 11.91 -17.65 5.50
CA ARG A 15 11.88 -19.12 5.57
C ARG A 15 11.90 -19.64 7.02
N LEU A 16 12.79 -19.11 7.86
CA LEU A 16 12.87 -19.50 9.27
C LEU A 16 11.63 -19.08 10.05
N ALA A 17 11.15 -17.85 9.86
CA ALA A 17 9.95 -17.36 10.51
C ALA A 17 8.71 -18.20 10.11
N HIS A 18 8.56 -18.48 8.82
CA HIS A 18 7.48 -19.34 8.31
C HIS A 18 7.55 -20.76 8.90
N ALA A 19 8.74 -21.35 9.01
CA ALA A 19 8.95 -22.66 9.63
C ALA A 19 8.55 -22.71 11.11
N GLU A 20 8.64 -21.59 11.82
CA GLU A 20 8.17 -21.43 13.22
C GLU A 20 6.68 -21.06 13.31
N GLY A 21 5.95 -21.06 12.20
CA GLY A 21 4.52 -20.71 12.15
C GLY A 21 4.22 -19.22 12.35
N LEU A 22 5.21 -18.35 12.15
CA LEU A 22 5.02 -16.91 12.23
C LEU A 22 4.54 -16.36 10.89
N PHE A 23 3.70 -15.32 10.95
CA PHE A 23 3.33 -14.57 9.76
C PHE A 23 4.45 -13.66 9.31
N VAL A 24 4.69 -13.65 7.99
CA VAL A 24 5.74 -12.87 7.36
C VAL A 24 5.14 -11.77 6.49
N ALA A 25 5.47 -10.52 6.79
CA ALA A 25 5.11 -9.38 5.96
C ALA A 25 6.38 -8.68 5.44
N VAL A 26 6.43 -8.43 4.13
CA VAL A 26 7.55 -7.76 3.47
C VAL A 26 7.13 -6.35 3.05
N VAL A 27 7.86 -5.33 3.55
CA VAL A 27 7.68 -3.93 3.15
C VAL A 27 8.83 -3.55 2.22
N THR A 28 8.54 -3.22 0.97
CA THR A 28 9.55 -3.04 -0.08
C THR A 28 9.19 -1.92 -1.07
N ALA A 29 10.20 -1.41 -1.78
CA ALA A 29 9.99 -0.55 -2.94
C ALA A 29 9.59 -1.35 -4.20
N GLY A 30 9.58 -2.68 -4.14
CA GLY A 30 9.14 -3.54 -5.22
C GLY A 30 10.10 -3.65 -6.41
N TYR A 31 11.33 -3.15 -6.30
CA TYR A 31 12.33 -3.27 -7.36
C TYR A 31 13.13 -4.56 -7.20
N ILE A 32 12.54 -5.65 -7.64
CA ILE A 32 13.06 -7.01 -7.54
C ILE A 32 12.83 -7.76 -8.86
N ASN A 33 13.73 -8.67 -9.22
CA ASN A 33 13.54 -9.53 -10.38
C ASN A 33 12.44 -10.58 -10.14
N PRO A 34 11.76 -11.10 -11.20
CA PRO A 34 10.66 -12.05 -11.07
C PRO A 34 11.01 -13.30 -10.25
N LYS A 35 12.08 -14.02 -10.62
CA LYS A 35 12.47 -15.26 -9.95
C LYS A 35 12.79 -15.10 -8.44
N PRO A 36 13.58 -14.07 -8.00
CA PRO A 36 13.71 -13.77 -6.59
C PRO A 36 12.39 -13.45 -5.89
N LEU A 37 11.47 -12.72 -6.54
CA LEU A 37 10.16 -12.45 -5.94
C LEU A 37 9.34 -13.73 -5.78
N GLU A 38 9.25 -14.56 -6.82
CA GLU A 38 8.58 -15.86 -6.79
C GLU A 38 9.07 -16.71 -5.60
N LYS A 39 10.39 -16.76 -5.40
CA LYS A 39 11.00 -17.50 -4.30
C LYS A 39 10.67 -16.90 -2.93
N LEU A 40 10.60 -15.56 -2.82
CA LEU A 40 10.25 -14.88 -1.58
C LEU A 40 8.77 -15.08 -1.23
N MET A 41 7.88 -15.10 -2.22
CA MET A 41 6.44 -15.36 -2.03
C MET A 41 6.15 -16.72 -1.38
N GLU A 42 7.01 -17.76 -1.58
CA GLU A 42 6.82 -19.07 -0.95
C GLU A 42 6.79 -19.02 0.59
N TYR A 43 7.38 -17.97 1.19
CA TYR A 43 7.53 -17.81 2.65
C TYR A 43 6.97 -16.49 3.17
N THR A 44 6.13 -15.81 2.37
CA THR A 44 5.60 -14.48 2.73
C THR A 44 4.09 -14.47 2.60
N ASP A 45 3.41 -14.04 3.66
CA ASP A 45 1.94 -13.95 3.69
C ASP A 45 1.43 -12.62 3.13
N ALA A 46 2.20 -11.54 3.28
CA ALA A 46 1.78 -10.21 2.89
C ALA A 46 2.91 -9.33 2.35
N PHE A 47 2.58 -8.50 1.37
CA PHE A 47 3.48 -7.48 0.83
C PHE A 47 2.88 -6.09 0.96
N SER A 48 3.68 -5.14 1.41
CA SER A 48 3.40 -3.71 1.33
C SER A 48 4.39 -3.08 0.35
N VAL A 49 3.91 -2.73 -0.86
CA VAL A 49 4.75 -2.23 -1.94
C VAL A 49 4.64 -0.72 -2.08
N THR A 50 5.77 -0.01 -2.01
CA THR A 50 5.81 1.44 -2.20
C THR A 50 5.91 1.81 -3.67
N LEU A 51 4.79 2.15 -4.30
CA LEU A 51 4.73 2.77 -5.63
C LEU A 51 4.98 4.28 -5.49
N LYS A 52 6.21 4.72 -5.79
CA LYS A 52 6.69 6.07 -5.46
C LYS A 52 6.13 7.17 -6.36
N GLY A 53 5.67 6.85 -7.55
CA GLY A 53 5.13 7.80 -8.53
C GLY A 53 4.40 7.08 -9.67
N TYR A 54 4.01 7.83 -10.70
CA TYR A 54 3.13 7.34 -11.77
C TYR A 54 3.67 7.62 -13.18
N THR A 55 4.89 8.17 -13.29
CA THR A 55 5.51 8.45 -14.59
C THR A 55 6.91 7.86 -14.66
N ASP A 56 7.31 7.43 -15.88
CA ASP A 56 8.67 6.97 -16.14
C ASP A 56 9.70 8.07 -15.89
N ALA A 57 9.34 9.33 -16.17
CA ALA A 57 10.23 10.47 -15.91
C ALA A 57 10.54 10.58 -14.41
N PHE A 58 9.50 10.55 -13.55
CA PHE A 58 9.70 10.58 -12.10
C PHE A 58 10.54 9.39 -11.61
N TYR A 59 10.24 8.21 -12.10
CA TYR A 59 10.98 7.01 -11.70
C TYR A 59 12.44 7.07 -12.14
N ARG A 60 12.72 7.46 -13.39
CA ARG A 60 14.09 7.60 -13.90
C ARG A 60 14.87 8.70 -13.17
N ASP A 61 14.25 9.88 -12.98
CA ASP A 61 14.96 11.08 -12.57
C ASP A 61 15.04 11.23 -11.03
N VAL A 62 14.08 10.67 -10.29
CA VAL A 62 13.99 10.78 -8.82
C VAL A 62 14.24 9.44 -8.14
N VAL A 63 13.68 8.34 -8.64
CA VAL A 63 13.76 7.02 -8.00
C VAL A 63 15.02 6.25 -8.45
N GLY A 64 15.41 6.39 -9.71
CA GLY A 64 16.60 5.75 -10.29
C GLY A 64 16.35 4.34 -10.84
N CYS A 65 15.11 3.97 -11.14
CA CYS A 65 14.76 2.68 -11.77
C CYS A 65 13.54 2.84 -12.70
N PRO A 66 13.25 1.87 -13.60
CA PRO A 66 12.06 1.88 -14.43
C PRO A 66 10.77 1.69 -13.59
N LEU A 67 9.73 2.48 -13.88
CA LEU A 67 8.40 2.30 -13.29
C LEU A 67 7.82 0.92 -13.61
N GLU A 68 7.96 0.49 -14.86
CA GLU A 68 7.44 -0.79 -15.36
C GLU A 68 7.88 -1.97 -14.49
N SER A 69 9.16 -2.03 -14.10
CA SER A 69 9.70 -3.10 -13.27
C SER A 69 9.00 -3.22 -11.90
N VAL A 70 8.60 -2.09 -11.30
CA VAL A 70 7.86 -2.09 -10.03
C VAL A 70 6.39 -2.41 -10.26
N TRP A 71 5.80 -1.85 -11.34
CA TRP A 71 4.40 -2.08 -11.68
C TRP A 71 4.11 -3.54 -11.99
N GLU A 72 4.96 -4.21 -12.76
CA GLU A 72 4.84 -5.64 -13.05
C GLU A 72 4.85 -6.48 -11.77
N ARG A 73 5.67 -6.12 -10.78
CA ARG A 73 5.70 -6.84 -9.48
C ARG A 73 4.43 -6.63 -8.67
N ILE A 74 3.84 -5.43 -8.72
CA ILE A 74 2.53 -5.18 -8.11
C ILE A 74 1.46 -6.07 -8.76
N VAL A 75 1.46 -6.17 -10.10
CA VAL A 75 0.50 -7.02 -10.83
C VAL A 75 0.73 -8.51 -10.53
N GLU A 76 1.97 -8.95 -10.42
CA GLU A 76 2.33 -10.33 -10.07
C GLU A 76 1.85 -10.68 -8.66
N LEU A 77 2.14 -9.83 -7.67
CA LEU A 77 1.67 -9.98 -6.29
C LEU A 77 0.14 -9.97 -6.18
N ALA A 78 -0.54 -9.11 -6.92
CA ALA A 78 -2.00 -9.06 -6.94
C ALA A 78 -2.67 -10.33 -7.47
N ARG A 79 -1.92 -11.16 -8.20
CA ARG A 79 -2.39 -12.45 -8.76
C ARG A 79 -1.93 -13.65 -7.95
N SER A 80 -1.13 -13.43 -6.94
CA SER A 80 -0.65 -14.47 -6.03
C SER A 80 -1.61 -14.68 -4.85
N ASP A 81 -1.30 -15.66 -4.01
CA ASP A 81 -2.03 -15.89 -2.76
C ASP A 81 -1.59 -14.95 -1.62
N CYS A 82 -0.54 -14.13 -1.84
CA CYS A 82 -0.08 -13.17 -0.85
C CYS A 82 -1.03 -11.97 -0.75
N TRP A 83 -1.26 -11.48 0.47
CA TRP A 83 -1.96 -10.22 0.67
C TRP A 83 -1.11 -9.05 0.17
N LEU A 84 -1.69 -8.17 -0.66
CA LEU A 84 -1.01 -7.01 -1.21
C LEU A 84 -1.63 -5.70 -0.73
N GLU A 85 -0.81 -4.79 -0.24
CA GLU A 85 -1.15 -3.38 -0.05
C GLU A 85 -0.17 -2.49 -0.82
N VAL A 86 -0.66 -1.40 -1.39
CA VAL A 86 0.17 -0.43 -2.12
C VAL A 86 0.25 0.87 -1.36
N VAL A 87 1.45 1.43 -1.29
CA VAL A 87 1.74 2.67 -0.57
C VAL A 87 2.28 3.70 -1.54
N ASN A 88 1.78 4.95 -1.46
CA ASN A 88 2.33 6.09 -2.19
C ASN A 88 2.68 7.23 -1.22
N LEU A 89 3.96 7.59 -1.14
CA LEU A 89 4.40 8.77 -0.41
C LEU A 89 4.15 10.01 -1.27
N VAL A 90 3.25 10.87 -0.84
CA VAL A 90 2.89 12.09 -1.55
C VAL A 90 3.90 13.18 -1.24
N VAL A 91 4.73 13.52 -2.21
CA VAL A 91 5.79 14.54 -2.07
C VAL A 91 5.40 15.80 -2.83
N PRO A 92 5.24 16.94 -2.16
CA PRO A 92 4.85 18.20 -2.79
C PRO A 92 5.73 18.54 -3.99
N THR A 93 5.11 19.00 -5.07
CA THR A 93 5.73 19.40 -6.35
C THR A 93 6.38 18.29 -7.18
N LEU A 94 6.55 17.08 -6.62
CA LEU A 94 7.20 15.98 -7.33
C LEU A 94 6.19 14.94 -7.84
N ASN A 95 5.20 14.55 -7.03
CA ASN A 95 4.22 13.53 -7.39
C ASN A 95 2.82 13.79 -6.82
N ASP A 96 2.51 15.03 -6.43
CA ASP A 96 1.26 15.40 -5.76
C ASP A 96 0.18 15.96 -6.70
N GLU A 97 0.28 15.74 -8.01
CA GLU A 97 -0.71 16.19 -8.98
C GLU A 97 -1.92 15.25 -9.07
N ASP A 98 -3.11 15.81 -9.28
CA ASP A 98 -4.38 15.06 -9.42
C ASP A 98 -4.33 13.96 -10.50
N LYS A 99 -3.69 14.27 -11.65
CA LYS A 99 -3.51 13.28 -12.72
C LYS A 99 -2.71 12.06 -12.26
N GLY A 100 -1.77 12.26 -11.32
CA GLY A 100 -0.96 11.20 -10.75
C GLY A 100 -1.77 10.27 -9.85
N PHE A 101 -2.52 10.85 -8.93
CA PHE A 101 -3.42 10.11 -8.05
C PHE A 101 -4.44 9.30 -8.86
N ARG A 102 -5.02 9.94 -9.89
CA ARG A 102 -5.96 9.30 -10.82
C ARG A 102 -5.34 8.14 -11.58
N SER A 103 -4.10 8.32 -12.07
CA SER A 103 -3.38 7.28 -12.80
C SER A 103 -3.08 6.06 -11.93
N ILE A 104 -2.55 6.27 -10.73
CA ILE A 104 -2.29 5.19 -9.76
C ILE A 104 -3.59 4.44 -9.43
N ALA A 105 -4.62 5.18 -9.00
CA ALA A 105 -5.87 4.58 -8.56
C ALA A 105 -6.57 3.79 -9.67
N ARG A 106 -6.69 4.38 -10.87
CA ARG A 106 -7.29 3.72 -12.04
C ARG A 106 -6.52 2.47 -12.45
N SER A 107 -5.20 2.49 -12.39
CA SER A 107 -4.38 1.34 -12.73
C SER A 107 -4.54 0.21 -11.72
N LEU A 108 -4.57 0.52 -10.42
CA LEU A 108 -4.83 -0.47 -9.36
C LEU A 108 -6.25 -1.01 -9.43
N ALA A 109 -7.26 -0.16 -9.61
CA ALA A 109 -8.66 -0.58 -9.71
C ALA A 109 -8.93 -1.53 -10.90
N LYS A 110 -8.16 -1.40 -12.00
CA LYS A 110 -8.21 -2.34 -13.12
C LYS A 110 -7.59 -3.70 -12.80
N VAL A 111 -6.64 -3.76 -11.88
CA VAL A 111 -6.05 -5.03 -11.41
C VAL A 111 -6.99 -5.69 -10.41
N ASP A 112 -7.30 -5.02 -9.31
CA ASP A 112 -8.31 -5.39 -8.32
C ASP A 112 -8.71 -4.15 -7.51
N PRO A 113 -9.98 -3.71 -7.54
CA PRO A 113 -10.45 -2.55 -6.79
C PRO A 113 -10.38 -2.72 -5.26
N ARG A 114 -10.12 -3.95 -4.78
CA ARG A 114 -9.99 -4.28 -3.37
C ARG A 114 -8.59 -4.09 -2.83
N ILE A 115 -7.56 -3.87 -3.68
CA ILE A 115 -6.19 -3.61 -3.23
C ILE A 115 -6.18 -2.32 -2.40
N PRO A 116 -5.77 -2.38 -1.11
CA PRO A 116 -5.64 -1.19 -0.28
C PRO A 116 -4.56 -0.25 -0.83
N LEU A 117 -4.93 1.04 -0.98
CA LEU A 117 -4.00 2.10 -1.35
C LEU A 117 -3.83 3.07 -0.19
N HIS A 118 -2.59 3.24 0.27
CA HIS A 118 -2.23 4.16 1.35
C HIS A 118 -1.51 5.37 0.78
N PHE A 119 -2.06 6.58 0.96
CA PHE A 119 -1.34 7.81 0.72
C PHE A 119 -0.69 8.29 2.01
N LEU A 120 0.65 8.39 2.00
CA LEU A 120 1.43 8.81 3.15
C LEU A 120 1.80 10.28 3.05
N ARG A 121 1.63 10.98 4.16
CA ARG A 121 2.15 12.35 4.32
C ARG A 121 3.67 12.34 4.32
N PHE A 122 4.28 13.12 3.41
CA PHE A 122 5.71 13.36 3.40
C PHE A 122 6.11 14.30 4.55
N ALA A 123 7.24 14.00 5.18
CA ALA A 123 7.95 14.89 6.09
C ALA A 123 9.35 15.19 5.53
N PRO A 124 9.80 16.46 5.53
CA PRO A 124 11.10 16.85 4.99
C PRO A 124 12.25 16.08 5.62
N ALA A 125 13.07 15.42 4.79
CA ALA A 125 14.22 14.67 5.25
C ALA A 125 15.32 14.61 4.18
N PHE A 126 16.54 14.33 4.60
CA PHE A 126 17.72 14.07 3.76
C PHE A 126 17.88 15.08 2.62
N LYS A 127 17.79 14.66 1.34
CA LYS A 127 17.96 15.53 0.17
C LYS A 127 16.74 16.43 -0.12
N LEU A 128 15.60 16.15 0.50
CA LEU A 128 14.34 16.88 0.29
C LEU A 128 13.97 17.78 1.47
N LYS A 129 14.95 18.26 2.23
CA LYS A 129 14.74 19.15 3.41
C LYS A 129 14.11 20.48 3.05
N ASN A 130 14.25 20.94 1.82
CA ASN A 130 13.76 22.22 1.34
C ASN A 130 12.29 22.16 0.86
N LEU A 131 11.68 20.96 0.78
CA LEU A 131 10.27 20.83 0.46
C LEU A 131 9.42 20.93 1.73
N PRO A 132 8.22 21.53 1.66
CA PRO A 132 7.30 21.51 2.80
C PRO A 132 6.74 20.11 3.03
N PRO A 133 6.23 19.78 4.24
CA PRO A 133 5.44 18.57 4.43
C PRO A 133 4.18 18.61 3.56
N THR A 134 3.67 17.45 3.17
CA THR A 134 2.44 17.38 2.35
C THR A 134 1.29 18.08 3.07
N PRO A 135 0.63 19.05 2.42
CA PRO A 135 -0.59 19.66 2.97
C PRO A 135 -1.69 18.61 3.16
N ARG A 136 -2.49 18.77 4.21
CA ARG A 136 -3.60 17.87 4.51
C ARG A 136 -4.59 17.77 3.34
N GLU A 137 -4.90 18.90 2.75
CA GLU A 137 -5.85 19.05 1.64
C GLU A 137 -5.40 18.26 0.40
N ARG A 138 -4.08 18.11 0.18
CA ARG A 138 -3.54 17.28 -0.92
C ARG A 138 -3.75 15.79 -0.68
N LEU A 139 -3.60 15.32 0.57
CA LEU A 139 -3.90 13.94 0.93
C LEU A 139 -5.40 13.65 0.83
N GLU A 140 -6.25 14.56 1.31
CA GLU A 140 -7.69 14.44 1.20
C GLU A 140 -8.16 14.42 -0.28
N ALA A 141 -7.53 15.24 -1.14
CA ALA A 141 -7.76 15.20 -2.59
C ALA A 141 -7.34 13.85 -3.19
N ALA A 142 -6.16 13.31 -2.82
CA ALA A 142 -5.70 12.00 -3.28
C ALA A 142 -6.67 10.88 -2.87
N HIS A 143 -7.15 10.88 -1.63
CA HIS A 143 -8.14 9.94 -1.13
C HIS A 143 -9.44 10.00 -1.94
N ARG A 144 -10.02 11.20 -2.09
CA ARG A 144 -11.24 11.40 -2.86
C ARG A 144 -11.09 10.91 -4.30
N ILE A 145 -10.02 11.32 -4.98
CA ILE A 145 -9.74 10.93 -6.37
C ILE A 145 -9.63 9.40 -6.49
N ALA A 146 -8.91 8.75 -5.58
CA ALA A 146 -8.74 7.30 -5.62
C ALA A 146 -10.06 6.54 -5.39
N THR A 147 -10.91 7.05 -4.52
CA THR A 147 -12.25 6.50 -4.29
C THR A 147 -13.15 6.71 -5.52
N GLU A 148 -13.10 7.89 -6.16
CA GLU A 148 -13.84 8.19 -7.40
C GLU A 148 -13.41 7.28 -8.57
N GLU A 149 -12.14 6.84 -8.62
CA GLU A 149 -11.63 5.90 -9.62
C GLU A 149 -11.96 4.42 -9.30
N GLY A 150 -12.68 4.16 -8.22
CA GLY A 150 -13.28 2.86 -7.89
C GLY A 150 -12.50 2.00 -6.90
N LEU A 151 -11.44 2.52 -6.27
CA LEU A 151 -10.79 1.79 -5.19
C LEU A 151 -11.68 1.76 -3.94
N GLN A 152 -11.84 0.58 -3.35
CA GLN A 152 -12.71 0.35 -2.20
C GLN A 152 -12.04 0.67 -0.86
N TYR A 153 -10.72 0.56 -0.80
CA TYR A 153 -9.94 0.73 0.42
C TYR A 153 -8.82 1.74 0.21
N VAL A 154 -9.08 2.99 0.57
CA VAL A 154 -8.11 4.09 0.47
C VAL A 154 -7.85 4.67 1.85
N TYR A 155 -6.59 4.77 2.23
CA TYR A 155 -6.18 5.21 3.55
C TYR A 155 -5.24 6.41 3.48
N LEU A 156 -5.30 7.28 4.50
CA LEU A 156 -4.32 8.34 4.73
C LEU A 156 -3.47 8.00 5.96
N ALA A 157 -2.17 7.99 5.78
CA ALA A 157 -1.22 7.68 6.85
C ALA A 157 -0.26 8.86 7.14
N ASN A 158 0.37 8.83 8.29
CA ASN A 158 1.16 9.94 8.85
C ASN A 158 0.31 11.23 9.03
N LEU A 159 -1.00 11.06 9.24
CA LEU A 159 -1.96 12.13 9.48
C LEU A 159 -2.77 11.79 10.75
N PRO A 160 -2.23 12.03 11.95
CA PRO A 160 -2.85 11.62 13.21
C PRO A 160 -4.28 12.12 13.36
N GLY A 161 -5.19 11.24 13.81
CA GLY A 161 -6.60 11.58 14.08
C GLY A 161 -7.49 11.75 12.84
N HIS A 162 -7.01 11.42 11.64
CA HIS A 162 -7.81 11.48 10.43
C HIS A 162 -8.69 10.22 10.30
N GLU A 163 -9.99 10.41 9.97
CA GLU A 163 -10.97 9.32 9.85
C GLU A 163 -10.64 8.31 8.73
N SER A 164 -9.92 8.73 7.68
CA SER A 164 -9.45 7.84 6.62
C SER A 164 -8.37 6.84 7.05
N ALA A 165 -8.01 6.79 8.35
CA ALA A 165 -7.22 5.70 8.93
C ALA A 165 -8.08 4.47 9.26
N HIS A 166 -9.39 4.64 9.34
CA HIS A 166 -10.34 3.58 9.67
C HIS A 166 -10.72 2.76 8.45
N THR A 167 -11.09 1.49 8.66
CA THR A 167 -11.69 0.66 7.60
C THR A 167 -13.22 0.72 7.71
N ARG A 168 -13.86 1.06 6.59
CA ARG A 168 -15.32 1.03 6.46
C ARG A 168 -15.74 -0.03 5.45
N CYS A 169 -16.94 -0.55 5.62
CA CYS A 169 -17.53 -1.47 4.64
C CYS A 169 -17.79 -0.72 3.32
N PRO A 170 -17.30 -1.24 2.18
CA PRO A 170 -17.48 -0.59 0.88
C PRO A 170 -18.92 -0.58 0.41
N SER A 171 -19.77 -1.48 0.94
CA SER A 171 -21.20 -1.58 0.54
C SER A 171 -22.12 -0.72 1.38
N CYS A 172 -21.98 -0.71 2.73
CA CYS A 172 -22.93 -0.04 3.62
C CYS A 172 -22.32 1.11 4.46
N GLY A 173 -21.00 1.33 4.38
CA GLY A 173 -20.32 2.40 5.12
C GLY A 173 -20.08 2.11 6.61
N GLU A 174 -20.51 0.94 7.14
CA GLU A 174 -20.28 0.57 8.55
C GLU A 174 -18.81 0.69 8.92
N LEU A 175 -18.53 1.26 10.11
CA LEU A 175 -17.19 1.34 10.66
C LEU A 175 -16.76 -0.06 11.14
N LEU A 176 -15.82 -0.66 10.43
CA LEU A 176 -15.36 -2.03 10.70
C LEU A 176 -14.11 -2.08 11.58
N ILE A 177 -13.08 -1.30 11.24
CA ILE A 177 -11.85 -1.29 12.01
C ILE A 177 -11.50 0.16 12.36
N GLU A 178 -11.49 0.45 13.64
CA GLU A 178 -11.12 1.75 14.20
C GLU A 178 -9.64 1.75 14.58
N ARG A 179 -8.90 2.79 14.15
CA ARG A 179 -7.45 2.91 14.40
C ARG A 179 -7.07 4.29 14.91
N VAL A 180 -6.05 4.30 15.78
CA VAL A 180 -5.31 5.52 16.13
C VAL A 180 -3.83 5.23 15.95
N GLY A 181 -3.22 5.83 14.95
CA GLY A 181 -1.88 5.46 14.49
C GLY A 181 -1.84 3.97 14.10
N PHE A 182 -0.91 3.22 14.70
CA PHE A 182 -0.79 1.77 14.48
C PHE A 182 -1.66 0.93 15.43
N LYS A 183 -2.35 1.55 16.39
CA LYS A 183 -3.18 0.83 17.34
C LYS A 183 -4.58 0.61 16.79
N VAL A 184 -5.00 -0.65 16.72
CA VAL A 184 -6.40 -1.03 16.48
C VAL A 184 -7.14 -0.88 17.80
N LEU A 185 -8.14 0.01 17.83
CA LEU A 185 -9.01 0.23 18.98
C LEU A 185 -10.17 -0.76 18.99
N GLN A 186 -10.71 -1.03 17.81
CA GLN A 186 -11.82 -1.96 17.62
C GLN A 186 -11.73 -2.64 16.25
N ASN A 187 -12.02 -3.94 16.20
CA ASN A 187 -12.27 -4.72 14.99
C ASN A 187 -13.65 -5.35 15.11
N ARG A 188 -14.57 -5.01 14.20
CA ARG A 188 -15.95 -5.52 14.14
C ARG A 188 -16.15 -6.54 13.03
N VAL A 189 -15.15 -6.78 12.19
CA VAL A 189 -15.24 -7.81 11.14
C VAL A 189 -15.46 -9.17 11.80
N LYS A 190 -16.40 -9.95 11.28
CA LYS A 190 -16.75 -11.27 11.78
C LYS A 190 -16.53 -12.31 10.69
N TRP A 191 -15.53 -13.16 10.86
CA TRP A 191 -15.23 -14.23 9.91
C TRP A 191 -15.02 -13.72 8.48
N GLY A 192 -14.34 -12.58 8.33
CA GLY A 192 -14.13 -11.94 7.04
C GLY A 192 -15.36 -11.23 6.46
N HIS A 193 -16.42 -10.96 7.25
CA HIS A 193 -17.64 -10.34 6.79
C HIS A 193 -18.01 -9.08 7.58
N CYS A 194 -18.70 -8.15 6.91
CA CYS A 194 -19.33 -7.00 7.54
C CYS A 194 -20.51 -7.45 8.40
N PRO A 195 -20.57 -7.10 9.71
CA PRO A 195 -21.67 -7.53 10.59
C PRO A 195 -23.01 -6.88 10.26
N ALA A 196 -23.03 -5.80 9.48
CA ALA A 196 -24.25 -5.07 9.16
C ALA A 196 -24.92 -5.52 7.83
N CYS A 197 -24.13 -5.97 6.83
CA CYS A 197 -24.65 -6.29 5.50
C CYS A 197 -24.06 -7.55 4.86
N ASP A 198 -23.27 -8.30 5.61
CA ASP A 198 -22.63 -9.57 5.19
C ASP A 198 -21.69 -9.47 3.98
N THR A 199 -21.33 -8.26 3.56
CA THR A 199 -20.31 -8.07 2.50
C THR A 199 -18.99 -8.69 2.94
N VAL A 200 -18.35 -9.46 2.06
CA VAL A 200 -16.99 -10.00 2.27
C VAL A 200 -15.99 -8.85 2.38
N ILE A 201 -15.21 -8.84 3.44
CA ILE A 201 -14.16 -7.86 3.69
C ILE A 201 -12.82 -8.56 3.46
N PRO A 202 -12.11 -8.19 2.40
CA PRO A 202 -10.80 -8.78 2.11
C PRO A 202 -9.78 -8.37 3.16
N GLY A 203 -8.88 -9.26 3.49
CA GLY A 203 -7.81 -9.01 4.45
C GLY A 203 -7.17 -10.30 4.91
N PHE A 204 -6.05 -10.14 5.59
CA PHE A 204 -5.32 -11.25 6.17
C PHE A 204 -5.74 -11.44 7.64
N ASN A 205 -6.17 -12.64 8.02
CA ASN A 205 -6.64 -12.99 9.38
C ASN A 205 -7.77 -12.09 9.94
N LEU A 206 -8.77 -11.77 9.11
CA LEU A 206 -9.95 -11.01 9.52
C LEU A 206 -11.10 -11.91 9.99
#